data_06110e5c4d78395dd35e7e3552040b46
#
_entry.id   06110e5c4d78395dd35e7e3552040b46
#
_cell.length_a   1.000
_cell.length_b   1.000
_cell.length_c   1.000
_cell.angle_alpha   90.00
_cell.angle_beta   90.00
_cell.angle_gamma   90.00
#
_symmetry.space_group_name_H-M   'P 1'
#
loop_
_entity.id
_entity.type
_entity.pdbx_description
1 polymer ?
#
loop_
_entity_poly.entity_id
_entity_poly.type
_entity_poly.pdbx_seq_one_letter_code
_entity_poly.pdbx_strand_id
1 'polypeptide(L)'
;MTTTAEMIGVVGGGQLARMMVEAAAERQVAVAVQTGSTDDPACAGSSRQVIADPRDTAGTRQLVVGCQGITFENEWVNIDALIPLEQQGVRFRPALSALSPLVNKLSQRQLLSDLSIATPPWCPLSRISPAQPALPQGWSFPVMAKAAHGGYDGKGTVVVESIEALARLIRSVESDEWLLECWVDYERELALVVSRDSQGRVRRFPLVETHQSQQVCDWVLAPAAVDQGVEAQAYNVAASLLTKLNYVGVLALEFFFGPDGLQVNEVAPRTHNSGHFSIEACSSSQFDQQVCIAAGLPVPAPE
;
A
#
# COMPACT_ATOMS: atom_id res chain seq x y z
N MET A 1 23.29 32.86 -0.29
CA MET A 1 22.60 31.93 0.63
C MET A 1 22.52 30.60 -0.08
N THR A 2 23.36 29.65 0.31
CA THR A 2 23.27 28.28 -0.19
C THR A 2 21.98 27.68 0.36
N THR A 3 20.94 27.58 -0.48
CA THR A 3 19.77 26.75 -0.18
C THR A 3 20.29 25.35 0.07
N THR A 4 20.26 24.91 1.34
CA THR A 4 20.45 23.48 1.66
C THR A 4 19.41 22.72 0.84
N ALA A 5 19.87 21.82 -0.02
CA ALA A 5 18.99 20.98 -0.80
C ALA A 5 17.98 20.31 0.15
N GLU A 6 16.70 20.38 -0.19
CA GLU A 6 15.68 19.71 0.59
C GLU A 6 15.95 18.21 0.58
N MET A 7 15.94 17.58 1.74
CA MET A 7 16.23 16.14 1.87
C MET A 7 15.02 15.42 2.47
N ILE A 8 14.63 14.32 1.87
CA ILE A 8 13.61 13.40 2.40
C ILE A 8 14.25 12.08 2.82
N GLY A 9 13.59 11.36 3.71
CA GLY A 9 13.96 10.00 4.08
C GLY A 9 12.98 8.98 3.51
N VAL A 10 13.50 7.86 3.01
CA VAL A 10 12.72 6.71 2.56
C VAL A 10 13.09 5.51 3.43
N VAL A 11 12.10 4.93 4.09
CA VAL A 11 12.24 3.67 4.81
C VAL A 11 11.97 2.53 3.84
N GLY A 12 13.03 1.82 3.48
CA GLY A 12 13.10 0.83 2.41
C GLY A 12 14.16 1.21 1.36
N GLY A 13 14.73 0.22 0.69
CA GLY A 13 15.79 0.40 -0.30
C GLY A 13 15.59 -0.38 -1.60
N GLY A 14 14.42 -0.96 -1.79
CA GLY A 14 14.09 -1.78 -2.95
C GLY A 14 13.75 -0.96 -4.21
N GLN A 15 12.99 -1.58 -5.10
CA GLN A 15 12.71 -1.03 -6.42
C GLN A 15 11.86 0.25 -6.39
N LEU A 16 10.83 0.30 -5.52
CA LEU A 16 9.97 1.49 -5.40
C LEU A 16 10.75 2.67 -4.78
N ALA A 17 11.62 2.39 -3.80
CA ALA A 17 12.51 3.39 -3.24
C ALA A 17 13.50 3.93 -4.28
N ARG A 18 14.05 3.06 -5.16
CA ARG A 18 14.90 3.48 -6.28
C ARG A 18 14.16 4.45 -7.21
N MET A 19 12.92 4.12 -7.61
CA MET A 19 12.11 5.01 -8.47
C MET A 19 11.81 6.34 -7.79
N MET A 20 11.63 6.37 -6.45
CA MET A 20 11.52 7.63 -5.69
C MET A 20 12.83 8.42 -5.71
N VAL A 21 13.99 7.77 -5.61
CA VAL A 21 15.32 8.41 -5.72
C VAL A 21 15.51 9.03 -7.10
N GLU A 22 15.14 8.33 -8.17
CA GLU A 22 15.20 8.81 -9.55
C GLU A 22 14.28 10.04 -9.76
N ALA A 23 13.02 9.98 -9.31
CA ALA A 23 12.09 11.11 -9.35
C ALA A 23 12.56 12.31 -8.51
N ALA A 24 13.19 12.06 -7.36
CA ALA A 24 13.74 13.11 -6.50
C ALA A 24 14.92 13.85 -7.16
N ALA A 25 15.75 13.13 -7.91
CA ALA A 25 16.87 13.74 -8.63
C ALA A 25 16.37 14.78 -9.66
N GLU A 26 15.30 14.48 -10.39
CA GLU A 26 14.66 15.42 -11.34
C GLU A 26 14.10 16.68 -10.65
N ARG A 27 13.72 16.55 -9.38
CA ARG A 27 13.20 17.63 -8.53
C ARG A 27 14.29 18.35 -7.72
N GLN A 28 15.55 17.95 -7.83
CA GLN A 28 16.68 18.46 -7.04
C GLN A 28 16.47 18.24 -5.51
N VAL A 29 15.75 17.18 -5.14
CA VAL A 29 15.53 16.76 -3.76
C VAL A 29 16.55 15.66 -3.42
N ALA A 30 17.29 15.84 -2.34
CA ALA A 30 18.18 14.81 -1.83
C ALA A 30 17.39 13.70 -1.13
N VAL A 31 17.84 12.45 -1.24
CA VAL A 31 17.18 11.31 -0.61
C VAL A 31 18.15 10.58 0.31
N ALA A 32 17.74 10.37 1.56
CA ALA A 32 18.34 9.39 2.46
C ALA A 32 17.51 8.12 2.44
N VAL A 33 18.13 6.94 2.45
CA VAL A 33 17.43 5.66 2.48
C VAL A 33 17.83 4.85 3.72
N GLN A 34 16.90 4.14 4.33
CA GLN A 34 17.14 3.11 5.33
C GLN A 34 16.89 1.76 4.72
N THR A 35 17.91 0.90 4.68
CA THR A 35 17.83 -0.37 3.98
C THR A 35 18.74 -1.41 4.63
N GLY A 36 18.43 -2.70 4.42
CA GLY A 36 19.19 -3.81 5.01
C GLY A 36 20.56 -4.07 4.36
N SER A 37 20.79 -3.57 3.13
CA SER A 37 22.00 -3.85 2.37
C SER A 37 22.43 -2.63 1.54
N THR A 38 23.74 -2.45 1.39
CA THR A 38 24.33 -1.48 0.45
C THR A 38 24.09 -1.84 -1.01
N ASP A 39 23.72 -3.09 -1.29
CA ASP A 39 23.45 -3.60 -2.64
C ASP A 39 22.00 -3.38 -3.07
N ASP A 40 21.15 -2.85 -2.17
CA ASP A 40 19.76 -2.58 -2.49
C ASP A 40 19.61 -1.49 -3.55
N PRO A 41 18.61 -1.61 -4.46
CA PRO A 41 18.49 -0.78 -5.66
C PRO A 41 18.53 0.74 -5.42
N ALA A 42 17.95 1.22 -4.31
CA ALA A 42 17.89 2.65 -4.02
C ALA A 42 19.21 3.24 -3.54
N CYS A 43 20.20 2.42 -3.15
CA CYS A 43 21.47 2.90 -2.64
C CYS A 43 22.26 3.66 -3.70
N ALA A 44 22.24 3.21 -4.95
CA ALA A 44 23.08 3.74 -6.02
C ALA A 44 22.87 5.23 -6.33
N GLY A 45 21.64 5.75 -6.13
CA GLY A 45 21.30 7.15 -6.41
C GLY A 45 21.01 7.98 -5.14
N SER A 46 21.01 7.36 -3.97
CA SER A 46 20.71 8.06 -2.71
C SER A 46 21.87 8.94 -2.25
N SER A 47 21.54 10.09 -1.65
CA SER A 47 22.53 11.03 -1.10
C SER A 47 23.11 10.56 0.25
N ARG A 48 22.39 9.71 0.97
CA ARG A 48 22.80 9.13 2.26
C ARG A 48 22.14 7.77 2.45
N GLN A 49 22.86 6.86 3.07
CA GLN A 49 22.40 5.52 3.37
C GLN A 49 22.50 5.26 4.87
N VAL A 50 21.46 4.66 5.43
CA VAL A 50 21.41 4.10 6.79
C VAL A 50 21.23 2.60 6.64
N ILE A 51 22.28 1.85 6.90
CA ILE A 51 22.24 0.39 6.75
C ILE A 51 21.65 -0.21 8.03
N ALA A 52 20.35 -0.46 7.99
CA ALA A 52 19.57 -1.05 9.06
C ALA A 52 18.26 -1.61 8.48
N ASP A 53 17.75 -2.71 9.04
CA ASP A 53 16.44 -3.26 8.64
C ASP A 53 15.37 -2.14 8.68
N PRO A 54 14.48 -2.01 7.69
CA PRO A 54 13.40 -1.01 7.70
C PRO A 54 12.51 -1.03 8.96
N ARG A 55 12.45 -2.14 9.68
CA ARG A 55 11.75 -2.28 10.96
C ARG A 55 12.56 -1.81 12.17
N ASP A 56 13.87 -1.56 11.98
CA ASP A 56 14.73 -1.06 13.06
C ASP A 56 14.52 0.44 13.29
N THR A 57 13.86 0.78 14.38
CA THR A 57 13.61 2.17 14.79
C THR A 57 14.90 2.94 15.09
N ALA A 58 15.98 2.27 15.49
CA ALA A 58 17.27 2.95 15.70
C ALA A 58 17.85 3.43 14.37
N GLY A 59 17.68 2.64 13.30
CA GLY A 59 17.99 3.06 11.93
C GLY A 59 17.13 4.26 11.52
N THR A 60 15.82 4.22 11.78
CA THR A 60 14.92 5.34 11.45
C THR A 60 15.30 6.62 12.21
N ARG A 61 15.75 6.53 13.47
CA ARG A 61 16.29 7.69 14.23
C ARG A 61 17.50 8.34 13.53
N GLN A 62 18.35 7.55 12.88
CA GLN A 62 19.45 8.07 12.10
C GLN A 62 18.99 8.66 10.77
N LEU A 63 18.01 7.99 10.11
CA LEU A 63 17.44 8.42 8.85
C LEU A 63 16.84 9.84 8.94
N VAL A 64 16.06 10.12 9.99
CA VAL A 64 15.31 11.39 10.13
C VAL A 64 16.21 12.62 10.25
N VAL A 65 17.48 12.47 10.59
CA VAL A 65 18.40 13.60 10.80
C VAL A 65 18.58 14.37 9.50
N GLY A 66 18.16 15.65 9.50
CA GLY A 66 18.24 16.54 8.34
C GLY A 66 17.18 16.30 7.26
N CYS A 67 16.25 15.35 7.44
CA CYS A 67 15.13 15.13 6.53
C CYS A 67 13.93 16.01 6.88
N GLN A 68 13.27 16.57 5.87
CA GLN A 68 12.06 17.38 6.04
C GLN A 68 10.80 16.52 6.22
N GLY A 69 10.77 15.35 5.59
CA GLY A 69 9.72 14.35 5.70
C GLY A 69 10.26 12.95 5.44
N ILE A 70 9.56 12.00 6.00
CA ILE A 70 9.88 10.57 5.88
C ILE A 70 8.74 9.87 5.16
N THR A 71 9.07 9.05 4.18
CA THR A 71 8.11 8.19 3.49
C THR A 71 8.54 6.73 3.54
N PHE A 72 7.67 5.85 3.09
CA PHE A 72 7.85 4.42 3.16
C PHE A 72 7.81 3.81 1.76
N GLU A 73 8.71 2.87 1.52
CA GLU A 73 8.65 2.03 0.32
C GLU A 73 7.62 0.92 0.47
N ASN A 74 7.48 0.40 1.69
CA ASN A 74 6.53 -0.64 2.05
C ASN A 74 5.94 -0.37 3.44
N GLU A 75 4.88 -1.08 3.77
CA GLU A 75 4.13 -0.96 5.01
C GLU A 75 4.69 -1.80 6.18
N TRP A 76 5.81 -2.51 6.00
CA TRP A 76 6.34 -3.46 7.00
C TRP A 76 7.20 -2.76 8.06
N VAL A 77 6.65 -1.73 8.67
CA VAL A 77 7.31 -0.94 9.70
C VAL A 77 6.67 -1.16 11.06
N ASN A 78 7.45 -0.99 12.12
CA ASN A 78 6.93 -1.04 13.49
C ASN A 78 6.37 0.32 13.87
N ILE A 79 5.06 0.51 13.62
CA ILE A 79 4.37 1.78 13.85
C ILE A 79 4.50 2.26 15.28
N ASP A 80 4.26 1.38 16.25
CA ASP A 80 4.29 1.75 17.69
C ASP A 80 5.66 2.26 18.09
N ALA A 81 6.73 1.65 17.58
CA ALA A 81 8.09 2.09 17.83
C ALA A 81 8.46 3.43 17.16
N LEU A 82 7.72 3.83 16.09
CA LEU A 82 7.92 5.10 15.39
C LEU A 82 7.12 6.27 16.01
N ILE A 83 6.05 6.02 16.77
CA ILE A 83 5.22 7.06 17.40
C ILE A 83 6.05 8.09 18.20
N PRO A 84 7.06 7.70 19.01
CA PRO A 84 7.87 8.68 19.72
C PRO A 84 8.64 9.64 18.79
N LEU A 85 9.01 9.23 17.58
CA LEU A 85 9.65 10.12 16.59
C LEU A 85 8.64 11.14 16.06
N GLU A 86 7.42 10.70 15.74
CA GLU A 86 6.35 11.60 15.28
C GLU A 86 6.01 12.64 16.36
N GLN A 87 5.93 12.23 17.64
CA GLN A 87 5.73 13.12 18.79
C GLN A 87 6.87 14.14 18.97
N GLN A 88 8.08 13.82 18.54
CA GLN A 88 9.23 14.73 18.52
C GLN A 88 9.25 15.65 17.29
N GLY A 89 8.22 15.59 16.43
CA GLY A 89 8.05 16.47 15.29
C GLY A 89 8.54 15.91 13.96
N VAL A 90 8.94 14.63 13.90
CA VAL A 90 9.24 13.97 12.62
C VAL A 90 7.95 13.87 11.80
N ARG A 91 8.02 14.30 10.53
CA ARG A 91 6.89 14.30 9.61
C ARG A 91 6.89 13.03 8.77
N PHE A 92 6.07 12.07 9.13
CA PHE A 92 5.83 10.90 8.29
C PHE A 92 4.77 11.22 7.23
N ARG A 93 4.94 10.68 6.02
CA ARG A 93 4.03 10.82 4.87
C ARG A 93 3.86 9.46 4.16
N PRO A 94 2.78 8.75 4.45
CA PRO A 94 1.64 9.10 5.32
C PRO A 94 2.00 9.20 6.81
N ALA A 95 1.18 9.93 7.57
CA ALA A 95 1.27 9.97 9.03
C ALA A 95 1.03 8.58 9.62
N LEU A 96 1.67 8.27 10.76
CA LEU A 96 1.58 6.93 11.35
C LEU A 96 0.14 6.54 11.72
N SER A 97 -0.67 7.50 12.14
CA SER A 97 -2.10 7.28 12.44
C SER A 97 -2.93 6.93 11.20
N ALA A 98 -2.54 7.42 10.01
CA ALA A 98 -3.18 7.09 8.75
C ALA A 98 -2.68 5.74 8.20
N LEU A 99 -1.42 5.40 8.48
CA LEU A 99 -0.79 4.16 8.05
C LEU A 99 -1.27 2.95 8.88
N SER A 100 -1.40 3.13 10.21
CA SER A 100 -1.71 2.07 11.18
C SER A 100 -2.89 1.16 10.78
N PRO A 101 -4.08 1.67 10.38
CA PRO A 101 -5.18 0.79 10.00
C PRO A 101 -4.99 0.06 8.67
N LEU A 102 -3.94 0.38 7.89
CA LEU A 102 -3.69 -0.16 6.55
C LEU A 102 -2.59 -1.22 6.50
N VAL A 103 -1.73 -1.29 7.51
CA VAL A 103 -0.58 -2.21 7.52
C VAL A 103 -0.94 -3.65 7.89
N ASN A 104 -2.15 -3.86 8.42
CA ASN A 104 -2.68 -5.17 8.79
C ASN A 104 -3.98 -5.43 8.03
N LYS A 105 -4.08 -6.57 7.34
CA LYS A 105 -5.25 -6.88 6.51
C LYS A 105 -6.55 -7.03 7.33
N LEU A 106 -6.48 -7.45 8.59
CA LEU A 106 -7.67 -7.50 9.47
C LEU A 106 -8.18 -6.10 9.79
N SER A 107 -7.30 -5.19 10.21
CA SER A 107 -7.69 -3.79 10.47
C SER A 107 -8.11 -3.06 9.19
N GLN A 108 -7.48 -3.37 8.05
CA GLN A 108 -7.86 -2.83 6.75
C GLN A 108 -9.28 -3.28 6.36
N ARG A 109 -9.60 -4.56 6.51
CA ARG A 109 -10.96 -5.09 6.25
C ARG A 109 -12.00 -4.48 7.20
N GLN A 110 -11.65 -4.31 8.48
CA GLN A 110 -12.53 -3.65 9.44
C GLN A 110 -12.81 -2.19 9.05
N LEU A 111 -11.76 -1.43 8.68
CA LEU A 111 -11.90 -0.05 8.19
C LEU A 111 -12.81 0.04 6.96
N LEU A 112 -12.65 -0.85 5.98
CA LEU A 112 -13.48 -0.89 4.78
C LEU A 112 -14.93 -1.22 5.13
N SER A 113 -15.16 -2.15 6.06
CA SER A 113 -16.49 -2.50 6.57
C SER A 113 -17.15 -1.32 7.29
N ASP A 114 -16.43 -0.61 8.16
CA ASP A 114 -16.92 0.56 8.89
C ASP A 114 -17.31 1.72 7.95
N LEU A 115 -16.66 1.79 6.78
CA LEU A 115 -16.97 2.76 5.72
C LEU A 115 -18.04 2.25 4.74
N SER A 116 -18.56 1.04 4.94
CA SER A 116 -19.51 0.39 4.02
C SER A 116 -18.95 0.28 2.59
N ILE A 117 -17.65 0.10 2.45
CA ILE A 117 -16.97 -0.12 1.18
C ILE A 117 -17.02 -1.62 0.87
N ALA A 118 -17.48 -1.96 -0.34
CA ALA A 118 -17.61 -3.34 -0.78
C ALA A 118 -16.25 -4.06 -0.84
N THR A 119 -16.20 -5.23 -0.22
CA THR A 119 -15.06 -6.17 -0.25
C THR A 119 -15.59 -7.59 -0.41
N PRO A 120 -14.77 -8.58 -0.78
CA PRO A 120 -15.16 -9.96 -0.60
C PRO A 120 -15.64 -10.20 0.84
N PRO A 121 -16.69 -10.98 1.08
CA PRO A 121 -17.10 -11.38 2.43
C PRO A 121 -15.90 -12.00 3.16
N TRP A 122 -15.66 -11.59 4.41
CA TRP A 122 -14.47 -11.96 5.15
C TRP A 122 -14.74 -12.24 6.63
N CYS A 123 -13.87 -13.01 7.26
CA CYS A 123 -13.83 -13.13 8.73
C CYS A 123 -12.41 -13.42 9.22
N PRO A 124 -12.06 -13.04 10.47
CA PRO A 124 -10.82 -13.52 11.10
C PRO A 124 -10.82 -15.06 11.18
N LEU A 125 -9.67 -15.68 10.91
CA LEU A 125 -9.53 -17.14 11.00
C LEU A 125 -9.78 -17.64 12.43
N SER A 126 -9.47 -16.83 13.44
CA SER A 126 -9.74 -17.13 14.86
C SER A 126 -11.21 -17.31 15.21
N ARG A 127 -12.15 -16.88 14.36
CA ARG A 127 -13.58 -17.16 14.52
C ARG A 127 -13.95 -18.63 14.19
N ILE A 128 -13.07 -19.33 13.50
CA ILE A 128 -13.30 -20.75 13.15
C ILE A 128 -12.81 -21.63 14.28
N SER A 129 -13.69 -22.47 14.81
CA SER A 129 -13.33 -23.39 15.91
C SER A 129 -12.29 -24.42 15.44
N PRO A 130 -11.12 -24.53 16.08
CA PRO A 130 -10.15 -25.57 15.75
C PRO A 130 -10.65 -27.00 16.01
N ALA A 131 -11.55 -27.16 16.99
CA ALA A 131 -12.13 -28.46 17.35
C ALA A 131 -13.19 -28.95 16.36
N GLN A 132 -13.89 -28.00 15.73
CA GLN A 132 -14.94 -28.27 14.74
C GLN A 132 -14.87 -27.22 13.62
N PRO A 133 -13.89 -27.34 12.71
CA PRO A 133 -13.76 -26.38 11.61
C PRO A 133 -14.99 -26.39 10.73
N ALA A 134 -15.54 -25.18 10.45
CA ALA A 134 -16.66 -25.00 9.54
C ALA A 134 -16.58 -23.60 8.94
N LEU A 135 -16.97 -23.44 7.68
CA LEU A 135 -17.11 -22.13 7.06
C LEU A 135 -18.30 -21.34 7.67
N PRO A 136 -18.27 -20.02 7.64
CA PRO A 136 -19.44 -19.20 7.94
C PRO A 136 -20.65 -19.61 7.10
N GLN A 137 -21.84 -19.37 7.65
CA GLN A 137 -23.09 -19.71 6.95
C GLN A 137 -23.16 -19.02 5.58
N GLY A 138 -23.52 -19.78 4.56
CA GLY A 138 -23.64 -19.30 3.18
C GLY A 138 -22.33 -19.28 2.38
N TRP A 139 -21.19 -19.64 2.99
CA TRP A 139 -19.93 -19.77 2.28
C TRP A 139 -19.73 -21.17 1.70
N SER A 140 -18.99 -21.25 0.61
CA SER A 140 -18.59 -22.49 -0.02
C SER A 140 -17.08 -22.50 -0.33
N PHE A 141 -16.49 -23.68 -0.45
CA PHE A 141 -15.14 -23.82 -0.97
C PHE A 141 -15.11 -23.60 -2.49
N PRO A 142 -13.98 -23.09 -3.05
CA PRO A 142 -12.78 -22.66 -2.32
C PRO A 142 -12.99 -21.35 -1.57
N VAL A 143 -12.15 -21.08 -0.56
CA VAL A 143 -12.01 -19.78 0.08
C VAL A 143 -10.54 -19.36 0.04
N MET A 144 -10.27 -18.05 0.13
CA MET A 144 -8.92 -17.52 0.22
C MET A 144 -8.55 -17.24 1.67
N ALA A 145 -7.44 -17.80 2.14
CA ALA A 145 -6.84 -17.42 3.41
C ALA A 145 -5.68 -16.45 3.17
N LYS A 146 -5.64 -15.36 3.94
CA LYS A 146 -4.60 -14.33 3.82
C LYS A 146 -3.96 -14.07 5.18
N ALA A 147 -2.63 -14.00 5.22
CA ALA A 147 -1.90 -13.53 6.39
C ALA A 147 -2.17 -12.04 6.62
N ALA A 148 -2.35 -11.64 7.86
CA ALA A 148 -2.63 -10.26 8.23
C ALA A 148 -1.47 -9.31 7.93
N HIS A 149 -0.23 -9.81 8.03
CA HIS A 149 1.00 -9.05 7.80
C HIS A 149 1.93 -9.73 6.80
N GLY A 150 2.79 -8.95 6.14
CA GLY A 150 3.95 -9.45 5.38
C GLY A 150 3.61 -10.18 4.07
N GLY A 151 2.36 -10.15 3.61
CA GLY A 151 1.97 -10.70 2.32
C GLY A 151 2.30 -9.74 1.17
N TYR A 152 3.04 -10.22 0.16
CA TYR A 152 3.33 -9.49 -1.08
C TYR A 152 3.51 -10.52 -2.21
N ASP A 153 3.20 -10.13 -3.43
CA ASP A 153 3.36 -10.99 -4.62
C ASP A 153 2.85 -12.42 -4.39
N GLY A 154 1.64 -12.55 -3.79
CA GLY A 154 1.02 -13.83 -3.45
C GLY A 154 1.59 -14.59 -2.27
N LYS A 155 2.69 -14.14 -1.67
CA LYS A 155 3.18 -14.72 -0.42
C LYS A 155 2.22 -14.37 0.71
N GLY A 156 1.93 -15.36 1.58
CA GLY A 156 0.95 -15.17 2.66
C GLY A 156 -0.50 -15.30 2.20
N THR A 157 -0.78 -15.80 0.99
CA THR A 157 -2.11 -16.20 0.53
C THR A 157 -2.17 -17.69 0.24
N VAL A 158 -3.27 -18.34 0.61
CA VAL A 158 -3.48 -19.76 0.44
C VAL A 158 -4.92 -20.00 -0.02
N VAL A 159 -5.08 -20.74 -1.14
CA VAL A 159 -6.39 -21.25 -1.54
C VAL A 159 -6.73 -22.43 -0.66
N VAL A 160 -7.87 -22.39 -0.01
CA VAL A 160 -8.39 -23.45 0.84
C VAL A 160 -9.56 -24.12 0.13
N GLU A 161 -9.37 -25.34 -0.32
CA GLU A 161 -10.30 -26.04 -1.22
C GLU A 161 -11.26 -27.00 -0.48
N SER A 162 -10.98 -27.30 0.79
CA SER A 162 -11.80 -28.24 1.55
C SER A 162 -11.72 -28.01 3.05
N ILE A 163 -12.62 -28.69 3.79
CA ILE A 163 -12.62 -28.62 5.26
C ILE A 163 -11.36 -29.21 5.87
N GLU A 164 -10.78 -30.22 5.24
CA GLU A 164 -9.53 -30.84 5.69
C GLU A 164 -8.35 -29.88 5.48
N ALA A 165 -8.35 -29.13 4.36
CA ALA A 165 -7.37 -28.06 4.10
C ALA A 165 -7.50 -26.93 5.12
N LEU A 166 -8.73 -26.50 5.44
CA LEU A 166 -9.00 -25.50 6.48
C LEU A 166 -8.49 -25.98 7.86
N ALA A 167 -8.78 -27.22 8.23
CA ALA A 167 -8.32 -27.80 9.47
C ALA A 167 -6.78 -27.90 9.55
N ARG A 168 -6.11 -28.17 8.44
CA ARG A 168 -4.62 -28.15 8.37
C ARG A 168 -4.09 -26.73 8.55
N LEU A 169 -4.66 -25.76 7.85
CA LEU A 169 -4.26 -24.36 7.96
C LEU A 169 -4.35 -23.85 9.40
N ILE A 170 -5.50 -24.05 10.06
CA ILE A 170 -5.73 -23.62 11.46
C ILE A 170 -4.68 -24.18 12.41
N ARG A 171 -4.20 -25.42 12.19
CA ARG A 171 -3.15 -26.03 13.01
C ARG A 171 -1.73 -25.55 12.69
N SER A 172 -1.51 -24.94 11.54
CA SER A 172 -0.19 -24.57 11.05
C SER A 172 0.14 -23.08 11.22
N VAL A 173 -0.86 -22.25 11.58
CA VAL A 173 -0.70 -20.78 11.68
C VAL A 173 -1.27 -20.24 12.97
N GLU A 174 -0.85 -19.04 13.33
CA GLU A 174 -1.47 -18.25 14.41
C GLU A 174 -2.79 -17.65 13.87
N SER A 175 -3.93 -18.21 14.30
CA SER A 175 -5.24 -17.88 13.72
C SER A 175 -5.64 -16.40 13.86
N ASP A 176 -5.11 -15.69 14.86
CA ASP A 176 -5.33 -14.24 15.05
C ASP A 176 -4.57 -13.38 14.04
N GLU A 177 -3.59 -13.98 13.33
CA GLU A 177 -2.79 -13.33 12.29
C GLU A 177 -3.26 -13.71 10.88
N TRP A 178 -4.46 -14.25 10.73
CA TRP A 178 -5.01 -14.66 9.44
C TRP A 178 -6.49 -14.32 9.31
N LEU A 179 -6.91 -14.12 8.07
CA LEU A 179 -8.33 -13.98 7.70
C LEU A 179 -8.70 -14.96 6.59
N LEU A 180 -9.99 -15.26 6.51
CA LEU A 180 -10.61 -15.93 5.37
C LEU A 180 -11.46 -14.95 4.59
N GLU A 181 -11.46 -15.10 3.27
CA GLU A 181 -12.33 -14.39 2.33
C GLU A 181 -13.05 -15.38 1.43
N CYS A 182 -14.29 -15.08 1.06
CA CYS A 182 -14.97 -15.81 0.00
C CYS A 182 -14.14 -15.72 -1.29
N TRP A 183 -14.18 -16.81 -2.05
CA TRP A 183 -13.68 -16.78 -3.42
C TRP A 183 -14.49 -15.78 -4.24
N VAL A 184 -13.81 -14.97 -5.03
CA VAL A 184 -14.43 -13.98 -5.93
C VAL A 184 -14.28 -14.47 -7.36
N ASP A 185 -15.39 -14.61 -8.05
CA ASP A 185 -15.42 -14.89 -9.50
C ASP A 185 -15.46 -13.54 -10.24
N TYR A 186 -14.28 -12.95 -10.43
CA TYR A 186 -14.15 -11.65 -11.08
C TYR A 186 -13.81 -11.79 -12.56
N GLU A 187 -14.22 -10.81 -13.35
CA GLU A 187 -13.92 -10.72 -14.77
C GLU A 187 -12.62 -9.97 -15.04
N ARG A 188 -12.32 -8.95 -14.23
CA ARG A 188 -11.15 -8.09 -14.35
C ARG A 188 -10.62 -7.65 -12.99
N GLU A 189 -9.32 -7.43 -12.95
CA GLU A 189 -8.68 -6.69 -11.86
C GLU A 189 -8.46 -5.25 -12.29
N LEU A 190 -8.85 -4.31 -11.43
CA LEU A 190 -8.67 -2.89 -11.66
C LEU A 190 -7.80 -2.30 -10.56
N ALA A 191 -7.10 -1.22 -10.86
CA ALA A 191 -6.34 -0.49 -9.86
C ALA A 191 -6.46 1.01 -10.05
N LEU A 192 -6.40 1.74 -8.94
CA LEU A 192 -6.45 3.18 -8.90
C LEU A 192 -5.34 3.71 -8.00
N VAL A 193 -4.52 4.63 -8.54
CA VAL A 193 -3.55 5.38 -7.75
C VAL A 193 -4.07 6.81 -7.57
N VAL A 194 -4.02 7.29 -6.34
CA VAL A 194 -4.35 8.66 -5.97
C VAL A 194 -3.29 9.24 -5.06
N SER A 195 -3.17 10.56 -5.03
CA SER A 195 -2.38 11.24 -4.01
C SER A 195 -3.18 12.35 -3.35
N ARG A 196 -2.83 12.68 -2.10
CA ARG A 196 -3.37 13.84 -1.39
C ARG A 196 -2.24 14.58 -0.70
N ASP A 197 -2.16 15.88 -0.94
CA ASP A 197 -1.16 16.75 -0.30
C ASP A 197 -1.62 17.25 1.09
N SER A 198 -0.71 17.92 1.78
CA SER A 198 -0.97 18.49 3.12
C SER A 198 -2.02 19.60 3.15
N GLN A 199 -2.40 20.14 1.99
CA GLN A 199 -3.48 21.13 1.85
C GLN A 199 -4.83 20.46 1.55
N GLY A 200 -4.86 19.12 1.47
CA GLY A 200 -6.05 18.34 1.17
C GLY A 200 -6.39 18.23 -0.32
N ARG A 201 -5.53 18.73 -1.22
CA ARG A 201 -5.76 18.63 -2.67
C ARG A 201 -5.47 17.21 -3.12
N VAL A 202 -6.44 16.61 -3.80
CA VAL A 202 -6.33 15.25 -4.33
C VAL A 202 -5.91 15.31 -5.79
N ARG A 203 -4.97 14.44 -6.16
CA ARG A 203 -4.61 14.12 -7.54
C ARG A 203 -4.97 12.68 -7.80
N ARG A 204 -5.47 12.40 -8.99
CA ARG A 204 -5.88 11.06 -9.40
C ARG A 204 -5.24 10.68 -10.72
N PHE A 205 -4.77 9.47 -10.79
CA PHE A 205 -4.39 8.83 -12.05
C PHE A 205 -5.62 8.18 -12.67
N PRO A 206 -5.61 7.84 -13.97
CA PRO A 206 -6.70 7.05 -14.55
C PRO A 206 -6.86 5.72 -13.81
N LEU A 207 -8.10 5.22 -13.76
CA LEU A 207 -8.35 3.83 -13.37
C LEU A 207 -7.74 2.93 -14.44
N VAL A 208 -7.03 1.89 -14.03
CA VAL A 208 -6.32 0.98 -14.92
C VAL A 208 -6.82 -0.45 -14.75
N GLU A 209 -6.70 -1.23 -15.80
CA GLU A 209 -6.84 -2.69 -15.74
C GLU A 209 -5.48 -3.31 -15.52
N THR A 210 -5.41 -4.27 -14.61
CA THR A 210 -4.18 -4.99 -14.28
C THR A 210 -4.34 -6.47 -14.57
N HIS A 211 -3.28 -7.09 -15.03
CA HIS A 211 -3.20 -8.52 -15.20
C HIS A 211 -2.13 -9.09 -14.30
N GLN A 212 -2.49 -10.12 -13.55
CA GLN A 212 -1.57 -10.81 -12.67
C GLN A 212 -1.11 -12.12 -13.34
N SER A 213 0.20 -12.32 -13.40
CA SER A 213 0.81 -13.59 -13.78
C SER A 213 1.61 -14.12 -12.59
N GLN A 214 1.32 -15.33 -12.16
CA GLN A 214 1.95 -15.92 -10.96
C GLN A 214 1.87 -15.01 -9.72
N GLN A 215 0.74 -14.30 -9.57
CA GLN A 215 0.46 -13.36 -8.46
C GLN A 215 1.36 -12.11 -8.46
N VAL A 216 2.00 -11.80 -9.58
CA VAL A 216 2.77 -10.57 -9.80
C VAL A 216 2.10 -9.79 -10.92
N CYS A 217 2.03 -8.45 -10.78
CA CYS A 217 1.50 -7.59 -11.85
C CYS A 217 2.40 -7.69 -13.10
N ASP A 218 1.84 -8.27 -14.16
CA ASP A 218 2.54 -8.54 -15.43
C ASP A 218 2.41 -7.38 -16.40
N TRP A 219 1.18 -6.87 -16.59
CA TRP A 219 0.93 -5.69 -17.43
C TRP A 219 -0.22 -4.84 -16.87
N VAL A 220 -0.22 -3.58 -17.28
CA VAL A 220 -1.22 -2.58 -16.92
C VAL A 220 -1.72 -1.92 -18.21
N LEU A 221 -3.05 -1.86 -18.37
CA LEU A 221 -3.70 -1.11 -19.44
C LEU A 221 -4.29 0.19 -18.87
N ALA A 222 -3.80 1.31 -19.31
CA ALA A 222 -4.22 2.65 -18.90
C ALA A 222 -4.77 3.47 -20.10
N PRO A 223 -5.98 4.05 -20.01
CA PRO A 223 -7.00 3.82 -18.99
C PRO A 223 -7.71 2.48 -19.16
N ALA A 224 -8.35 1.98 -18.09
CA ALA A 224 -9.22 0.81 -18.16
C ALA A 224 -10.46 1.09 -19.03
N ALA A 225 -10.86 0.10 -19.83
CA ALA A 225 -12.07 0.20 -20.65
C ALA A 225 -13.31 -0.17 -19.83
N VAL A 226 -13.76 0.75 -18.96
CA VAL A 226 -14.93 0.59 -18.08
C VAL A 226 -15.89 1.75 -18.22
N ASP A 227 -17.12 1.57 -17.74
CA ASP A 227 -18.12 2.63 -17.69
C ASP A 227 -17.73 3.73 -16.70
N GLN A 228 -18.15 4.97 -16.95
CA GLN A 228 -17.95 6.11 -16.07
C GLN A 228 -18.47 5.87 -14.64
N GLY A 229 -19.52 5.06 -14.50
CA GLY A 229 -20.06 4.68 -13.19
C GLY A 229 -19.07 3.88 -12.34
N VAL A 230 -18.37 2.93 -12.93
CA VAL A 230 -17.32 2.13 -12.27
C VAL A 230 -16.13 3.01 -11.89
N GLU A 231 -15.70 3.88 -12.79
CA GLU A 231 -14.63 4.84 -12.52
C GLU A 231 -15.00 5.77 -11.36
N ALA A 232 -16.21 6.34 -11.38
CA ALA A 232 -16.71 7.20 -10.31
C ALA A 232 -16.79 6.45 -8.96
N GLN A 233 -17.20 5.18 -8.97
CA GLN A 233 -17.24 4.35 -7.77
C GLN A 233 -15.83 4.15 -7.19
N ALA A 234 -14.84 3.83 -8.02
CA ALA A 234 -13.44 3.68 -7.58
C ALA A 234 -12.91 4.98 -6.94
N TYR A 235 -13.18 6.13 -7.56
CA TYR A 235 -12.79 7.44 -6.99
C TYR A 235 -13.50 7.75 -5.69
N ASN A 236 -14.78 7.41 -5.54
CA ASN A 236 -15.53 7.61 -4.30
C ASN A 236 -14.96 6.77 -3.15
N VAL A 237 -14.56 5.52 -3.43
CA VAL A 237 -13.86 4.67 -2.46
C VAL A 237 -12.55 5.32 -2.02
N ALA A 238 -11.72 5.76 -2.96
CA ALA A 238 -10.47 6.43 -2.65
C ALA A 238 -10.68 7.72 -1.83
N ALA A 239 -11.64 8.56 -2.22
CA ALA A 239 -11.97 9.80 -1.51
C ALA A 239 -12.44 9.54 -0.07
N SER A 240 -13.23 8.50 0.15
CA SER A 240 -13.70 8.08 1.48
C SER A 240 -12.53 7.70 2.39
N LEU A 241 -11.59 6.89 1.89
CA LEU A 241 -10.39 6.50 2.63
C LEU A 241 -9.46 7.68 2.91
N LEU A 242 -9.16 8.50 1.90
CA LEU A 242 -8.32 9.69 2.04
C LEU A 242 -8.88 10.65 3.10
N THR A 243 -10.21 10.82 3.12
CA THR A 243 -10.89 11.70 4.08
C THR A 243 -10.90 11.10 5.48
N LYS A 244 -11.32 9.84 5.62
CA LYS A 244 -11.41 9.14 6.92
C LYS A 244 -10.07 9.11 7.64
N LEU A 245 -8.99 8.84 6.90
CA LEU A 245 -7.65 8.70 7.45
C LEU A 245 -6.90 10.03 7.55
N ASN A 246 -7.48 11.13 7.06
CA ASN A 246 -6.73 12.38 6.82
C ASN A 246 -5.38 12.10 6.14
N TYR A 247 -5.42 11.21 5.15
CA TYR A 247 -4.25 10.67 4.49
C TYR A 247 -3.49 11.75 3.72
N VAL A 248 -2.17 11.77 3.83
CA VAL A 248 -1.27 12.65 3.07
C VAL A 248 -0.15 11.79 2.49
N GLY A 249 -0.16 11.57 1.19
CA GLY A 249 0.74 10.66 0.49
C GLY A 249 0.07 10.09 -0.76
N VAL A 250 0.76 9.16 -1.41
CA VAL A 250 0.22 8.31 -2.48
C VAL A 250 -0.45 7.10 -1.86
N LEU A 251 -1.63 6.75 -2.37
CA LEU A 251 -2.45 5.60 -1.99
C LEU A 251 -2.83 4.84 -3.24
N ALA A 252 -2.67 3.54 -3.25
CA ALA A 252 -3.14 2.68 -4.32
C ALA A 252 -4.24 1.74 -3.81
N LEU A 253 -5.23 1.49 -4.67
CA LEU A 253 -6.31 0.56 -4.42
C LEU A 253 -6.34 -0.48 -5.53
N GLU A 254 -6.47 -1.72 -5.15
CA GLU A 254 -6.77 -2.83 -6.06
C GLU A 254 -8.21 -3.27 -5.90
N PHE A 255 -8.84 -3.62 -7.01
CA PHE A 255 -10.25 -4.01 -7.05
C PHE A 255 -10.43 -5.28 -7.86
N PHE A 256 -11.35 -6.11 -7.42
CA PHE A 256 -12.03 -7.08 -8.27
C PHE A 256 -13.26 -6.43 -8.89
N PHE A 257 -13.48 -6.67 -10.17
CA PHE A 257 -14.65 -6.21 -10.90
C PHE A 257 -15.28 -7.37 -11.66
N GLY A 258 -16.57 -7.58 -11.48
CA GLY A 258 -17.34 -8.66 -12.07
C GLY A 258 -18.84 -8.51 -11.82
N PRO A 259 -19.63 -9.61 -11.85
CA PRO A 259 -21.07 -9.58 -11.68
C PRO A 259 -21.55 -8.93 -10.37
N ASP A 260 -20.76 -9.03 -9.31
CA ASP A 260 -21.06 -8.42 -8.00
C ASP A 260 -20.62 -6.95 -7.90
N GLY A 261 -20.18 -6.35 -9.02
CA GLY A 261 -19.69 -4.99 -9.08
C GLY A 261 -18.24 -4.85 -8.66
N LEU A 262 -17.88 -3.64 -8.19
CA LEU A 262 -16.52 -3.28 -7.78
C LEU A 262 -16.31 -3.59 -6.30
N GLN A 263 -15.33 -4.44 -5.98
CA GLN A 263 -14.96 -4.81 -4.62
C GLN A 263 -13.48 -4.51 -4.37
N VAL A 264 -13.15 -3.91 -3.23
CA VAL A 264 -11.75 -3.65 -2.85
C VAL A 264 -11.06 -4.97 -2.49
N ASN A 265 -10.00 -5.30 -3.23
CA ASN A 265 -9.10 -6.40 -2.91
C ASN A 265 -8.06 -5.98 -1.87
N GLU A 266 -7.35 -4.87 -2.11
CA GLU A 266 -6.28 -4.40 -1.22
C GLU A 266 -6.13 -2.88 -1.30
N VAL A 267 -5.66 -2.29 -0.20
CA VAL A 267 -5.27 -0.88 -0.13
C VAL A 267 -3.79 -0.81 0.24
N ALA A 268 -2.97 -0.28 -0.66
CA ALA A 268 -1.54 -0.08 -0.43
C ALA A 268 -1.26 1.39 -0.08
N PRO A 269 -0.79 1.70 1.13
CA PRO A 269 -0.55 3.07 1.60
C PRO A 269 0.79 3.64 1.10
N ARG A 270 1.07 3.50 -0.19
CA ARG A 270 2.36 3.81 -0.83
C ARG A 270 2.22 3.87 -2.35
N THR A 271 3.31 4.18 -3.04
CA THR A 271 3.45 3.93 -4.48
C THR A 271 3.30 2.43 -4.79
N HIS A 272 2.80 2.10 -5.98
CA HIS A 272 2.39 0.75 -6.33
C HIS A 272 2.74 0.37 -7.77
N ASN A 273 2.92 -0.94 -8.03
CA ASN A 273 3.26 -1.46 -9.36
C ASN A 273 2.25 -1.05 -10.43
N SER A 274 0.96 -1.04 -10.10
CA SER A 274 -0.10 -0.61 -11.03
C SER A 274 0.01 0.86 -11.48
N GLY A 275 0.84 1.67 -10.81
CA GLY A 275 1.08 3.07 -11.15
C GLY A 275 2.39 3.31 -11.91
N HIS A 276 3.15 2.27 -12.29
CA HIS A 276 4.43 2.44 -13.00
C HIS A 276 4.28 3.12 -14.36
N PHE A 277 3.16 2.89 -15.06
CA PHE A 277 2.86 3.56 -16.33
C PHE A 277 2.94 5.09 -16.23
N SER A 278 2.73 5.64 -15.04
CA SER A 278 2.75 7.10 -14.83
C SER A 278 4.12 7.74 -15.06
N ILE A 279 5.21 6.96 -15.09
CA ILE A 279 6.57 7.45 -15.36
C ILE A 279 6.65 8.00 -16.78
N GLU A 280 6.17 7.23 -17.77
CA GLU A 280 6.27 7.59 -19.19
C GLU A 280 4.99 8.18 -19.76
N ALA A 281 3.83 7.90 -19.16
CA ALA A 281 2.51 8.24 -19.73
C ALA A 281 1.82 9.43 -19.04
N CYS A 282 2.43 10.03 -18.01
CA CYS A 282 1.88 11.18 -17.31
C CYS A 282 2.91 12.29 -17.20
N SER A 283 2.45 13.54 -17.09
CA SER A 283 3.31 14.70 -16.86
C SER A 283 3.97 14.72 -15.46
N SER A 284 3.47 13.89 -14.55
CA SER A 284 4.00 13.67 -13.19
C SER A 284 3.67 12.25 -12.74
N SER A 285 4.69 11.49 -12.38
CA SER A 285 4.53 10.12 -11.89
C SER A 285 4.01 10.05 -10.46
N GLN A 286 3.56 8.87 -10.04
CA GLN A 286 3.23 8.60 -8.63
C GLN A 286 4.45 8.84 -7.71
N PHE A 287 5.66 8.59 -8.21
CA PHE A 287 6.90 8.79 -7.47
C PHE A 287 7.22 10.27 -7.30
N ASP A 288 7.08 11.07 -8.37
CA ASP A 288 7.15 12.53 -8.30
C ASP A 288 6.21 13.10 -7.24
N GLN A 289 4.97 12.63 -7.25
CA GLN A 289 3.96 13.11 -6.30
C GLN A 289 4.32 12.74 -4.87
N GLN A 290 4.78 11.51 -4.62
CA GLN A 290 5.21 11.10 -3.27
C GLN A 290 6.43 11.88 -2.79
N VAL A 291 7.41 12.12 -3.65
CA VAL A 291 8.59 12.95 -3.36
C VAL A 291 8.18 14.38 -3.03
N CYS A 292 7.35 15.01 -3.87
CA CYS A 292 6.85 16.38 -3.61
C CYS A 292 6.10 16.47 -2.27
N ILE A 293 5.25 15.48 -1.95
CA ILE A 293 4.52 15.42 -0.68
C ILE A 293 5.48 15.30 0.51
N ALA A 294 6.48 14.42 0.41
CA ALA A 294 7.45 14.20 1.48
C ALA A 294 8.35 15.43 1.70
N ALA A 295 8.73 16.13 0.62
CA ALA A 295 9.53 17.35 0.66
C ALA A 295 8.72 18.62 0.98
N GLY A 296 7.38 18.53 1.02
CA GLY A 296 6.52 19.69 1.21
C GLY A 296 6.43 20.64 0.01
N LEU A 297 6.80 20.13 -1.18
CA LEU A 297 6.74 20.86 -2.45
C LEU A 297 5.30 20.85 -3.04
N PRO A 298 4.99 21.78 -3.96
CA PRO A 298 3.76 21.71 -4.73
C PRO A 298 3.65 20.41 -5.51
N VAL A 299 2.51 19.73 -5.40
CA VAL A 299 2.25 18.46 -6.10
C VAL A 299 1.64 18.75 -7.47
N PRO A 300 2.31 18.42 -8.58
CA PRO A 300 1.79 18.64 -9.93
C PRO A 300 0.59 17.73 -10.23
N ALA A 301 -0.24 18.13 -11.19
CA ALA A 301 -1.29 17.27 -11.69
C ALA A 301 -0.69 16.21 -12.63
N PRO A 302 -1.18 14.98 -12.64
CA PRO A 302 -0.75 13.95 -13.59
C PRO A 302 -1.61 14.08 -14.86
N GLU A 303 -1.18 14.91 -15.81
CA GLU A 303 -1.84 15.11 -17.12
C GLU A 303 -1.32 14.09 -18.13
#